data_12a6ba925f98ecbf6ce9a0af3a1a6730
#
_entry.id   12a6ba925f98ecbf6ce9a0af3a1a6730
#
_cell.length_a   1.000
_cell.length_b   1.000
_cell.length_c   1.000
_cell.angle_alpha   90.00
_cell.angle_beta   90.00
_cell.angle_gamma   90.00
#
_symmetry.space_group_name_H-M   'P 1'
#
loop_
_entity.id
_entity.type
_entity.pdbx_description
1 polymer ?
#
loop_
_entity_poly.entity_id
_entity_poly.type
_entity_poly.pdbx_seq_one_letter_code
_entity_poly.pdbx_strand_id
1 'polypeptide(L)'
;MDFSISKRASNKGLKMLPFQHAKDAVSGLQKGGRVVGLTKGQFSLIHLISEVLKITGPAEVLISTWSAGVYDASALRAMLDSGLILDVMIMTDRSYPTRQKEYATTLEMAFGKDKIRTTNTHAKFVLISNEEWKICIRSSMNLNENKRCENFDLDDDAEIFDFYHRFANE
;
A
#
# COMPACT_ATOMS: atom_id res chain seq x y z
N MET A 1 11.31 -12.46 -17.40
CA MET A 1 9.99 -11.89 -17.79
C MET A 1 10.11 -10.38 -17.91
N ASP A 2 9.49 -9.75 -18.90
CA ASP A 2 9.53 -8.29 -19.05
C ASP A 2 8.40 -7.66 -18.21
N PHE A 3 8.77 -6.89 -17.20
CA PHE A 3 7.86 -6.14 -16.34
C PHE A 3 7.80 -4.66 -16.75
N SER A 4 7.62 -4.40 -18.01
CA SER A 4 7.39 -3.05 -18.51
C SER A 4 5.94 -2.85 -18.94
N ILE A 5 5.38 -1.71 -18.60
CA ILE A 5 4.08 -1.25 -19.07
C ILE A 5 4.22 0.18 -19.58
N SER A 6 3.73 0.44 -20.79
CA SER A 6 3.64 1.77 -21.37
C SER A 6 2.18 2.15 -21.51
N LYS A 7 1.73 3.15 -20.76
CA LYS A 7 0.37 3.66 -20.80
C LYS A 7 0.37 5.18 -20.94
N ARG A 8 -0.44 5.71 -21.85
CA ARG A 8 -0.66 7.16 -21.92
C ARG A 8 -1.34 7.63 -20.65
N ALA A 9 -0.73 8.60 -19.96
CA ALA A 9 -1.34 9.24 -18.81
C ALA A 9 -2.71 9.81 -19.19
N SER A 10 -3.77 9.37 -18.52
CA SER A 10 -5.06 10.05 -18.59
C SER A 10 -4.99 11.27 -17.69
N ASN A 11 -5.32 12.45 -18.19
CA ASN A 11 -5.35 13.69 -17.40
C ASN A 11 -6.52 13.76 -16.40
N LYS A 12 -7.20 12.65 -16.14
CA LYS A 12 -8.37 12.61 -15.27
C LYS A 12 -7.93 12.69 -13.81
N GLY A 13 -8.15 13.84 -13.18
CA GLY A 13 -8.11 13.98 -11.73
C GLY A 13 -6.72 14.13 -11.09
N LEU A 14 -5.72 14.63 -11.81
CA LEU A 14 -4.40 14.91 -11.24
C LEU A 14 -4.51 16.04 -10.20
N LYS A 15 -4.36 15.70 -8.92
CA LYS A 15 -4.19 16.68 -7.84
C LYS A 15 -2.73 16.69 -7.39
N MET A 16 -2.09 17.84 -7.52
CA MET A 16 -0.74 18.11 -7.01
C MET A 16 -0.82 19.08 -5.85
N LEU A 17 -0.88 18.60 -4.61
CA LEU A 17 -0.95 19.46 -3.43
C LEU A 17 -0.11 18.87 -2.29
N PRO A 18 0.52 19.71 -1.45
CA PRO A 18 1.04 19.30 -0.16
C PRO A 18 -0.15 19.04 0.77
N PHE A 19 -0.51 17.76 0.94
CA PHE A 19 -1.63 17.37 1.79
C PHE A 19 -1.22 17.41 3.26
N GLN A 20 -2.09 17.95 4.13
CA GLN A 20 -1.89 17.97 5.57
C GLN A 20 -2.21 16.61 6.22
N HIS A 21 -3.23 15.92 5.70
CA HIS A 21 -3.70 14.64 6.20
C HIS A 21 -3.94 13.66 5.06
N ALA A 22 -3.82 12.36 5.32
CA ALA A 22 -4.13 11.31 4.35
C ALA A 22 -5.56 11.43 3.81
N LYS A 23 -6.52 11.79 4.66
CA LYS A 23 -7.92 12.05 4.26
C LYS A 23 -8.03 13.10 3.16
N ASP A 24 -7.31 14.21 3.30
CA ASP A 24 -7.34 15.27 2.29
C ASP A 24 -6.71 14.82 0.97
N ALA A 25 -5.65 14.00 1.08
CA ALA A 25 -4.96 13.44 -0.07
C ALA A 25 -5.88 12.60 -0.95
N VAL A 26 -6.72 11.76 -0.35
CA VAL A 26 -7.61 10.85 -1.07
C VAL A 26 -9.04 11.39 -1.27
N SER A 27 -9.37 12.56 -0.74
CA SER A 27 -10.74 13.13 -0.78
C SER A 27 -11.32 13.31 -2.19
N GLY A 28 -10.49 13.27 -3.21
CA GLY A 28 -10.90 13.35 -4.62
C GLY A 28 -10.76 12.06 -5.39
N LEU A 29 -10.52 10.95 -4.70
CA LEU A 29 -10.46 9.64 -5.35
C LEU A 29 -11.85 9.27 -5.87
N GLN A 30 -11.93 8.90 -7.12
CA GLN A 30 -13.14 8.44 -7.79
C GLN A 30 -12.76 7.33 -8.78
N LYS A 31 -13.74 6.61 -9.28
CA LYS A 31 -13.56 5.54 -10.25
C LYS A 31 -12.74 5.99 -11.46
N GLY A 32 -11.72 5.22 -11.81
CA GLY A 32 -10.78 5.52 -12.88
C GLY A 32 -9.92 6.76 -12.59
N GLY A 33 -9.90 7.23 -11.33
CA GLY A 33 -9.16 8.42 -10.92
C GLY A 33 -7.71 8.12 -10.54
N ARG A 34 -6.91 9.20 -10.49
CA ARG A 34 -5.53 9.18 -10.05
C ARG A 34 -5.24 10.30 -9.07
N VAL A 35 -4.48 10.02 -8.02
CA VAL A 35 -3.97 11.01 -7.06
C VAL A 35 -2.46 10.90 -6.99
N VAL A 36 -1.78 12.04 -7.05
CA VAL A 36 -0.32 12.15 -6.88
C VAL A 36 -0.02 13.14 -5.77
N GLY A 37 0.87 12.81 -4.86
CA GLY A 37 1.19 13.68 -3.75
C GLY A 37 2.55 13.47 -3.13
N LEU A 38 2.87 14.42 -2.24
CA LEU A 38 4.05 14.37 -1.38
C LEU A 38 3.61 14.50 0.08
N THR A 39 4.26 13.76 0.97
CA THR A 39 4.17 13.97 2.41
C THR A 39 5.45 14.65 2.91
N LYS A 40 5.37 15.30 4.06
CA LYS A 40 6.53 15.78 4.82
C LYS A 40 6.58 15.09 6.19
N GLY A 41 6.09 13.84 6.27
CA GLY A 41 5.96 13.09 7.50
C GLY A 41 4.67 13.35 8.29
N GLN A 42 3.67 14.04 7.71
CA GLN A 42 2.39 14.32 8.38
C GLN A 42 1.51 13.07 8.49
N PHE A 43 1.68 12.14 7.56
CA PHE A 43 1.01 10.83 7.57
C PHE A 43 1.91 9.76 6.95
N SER A 44 1.68 8.52 7.33
CA SER A 44 2.40 7.33 6.86
C SER A 44 1.56 6.54 5.85
N LEU A 45 2.15 5.47 5.30
CA LEU A 45 1.47 4.58 4.35
C LEU A 45 0.21 3.95 4.96
N ILE A 46 0.23 3.57 6.24
CA ILE A 46 -0.94 2.96 6.90
C ILE A 46 -2.12 3.93 6.99
N HIS A 47 -1.87 5.22 7.21
CA HIS A 47 -2.92 6.23 7.19
C HIS A 47 -3.53 6.37 5.79
N LEU A 48 -2.71 6.32 4.73
CA LEU A 48 -3.20 6.36 3.36
C LEU A 48 -4.07 5.14 3.04
N ILE A 49 -3.63 3.93 3.41
CA ILE A 49 -4.40 2.69 3.28
C ILE A 49 -5.76 2.82 4.00
N SER A 50 -5.75 3.27 5.25
CA SER A 50 -6.98 3.45 6.04
C SER A 50 -7.97 4.39 5.38
N GLU A 51 -7.52 5.53 4.87
CA GLU A 51 -8.41 6.50 4.24
C GLU A 51 -8.93 6.02 2.87
N VAL A 52 -8.13 5.26 2.11
CA VAL A 52 -8.59 4.63 0.87
C VAL A 52 -9.67 3.59 1.18
N LEU A 53 -9.46 2.73 2.19
CA LEU A 53 -10.44 1.71 2.60
C LEU A 53 -11.77 2.32 3.07
N LYS A 54 -11.77 3.52 3.66
CA LYS A 54 -13.01 4.25 4.00
C LYS A 54 -13.81 4.67 2.76
N ILE A 55 -13.15 4.86 1.63
CA ILE A 55 -13.78 5.22 0.36
C ILE A 55 -14.24 3.97 -0.40
N THR A 56 -13.38 2.95 -0.46
CA THR A 56 -13.65 1.73 -1.23
C THR A 56 -14.59 0.75 -0.52
N GLY A 57 -14.72 0.88 0.81
CA GLY A 57 -15.31 -0.13 1.66
C GLY A 57 -14.36 -1.31 1.91
N PRO A 58 -14.87 -2.40 2.54
CA PRO A 58 -14.09 -3.59 2.81
C PRO A 58 -13.42 -4.17 1.57
N ALA A 59 -12.14 -4.53 1.69
CA ALA A 59 -11.34 -4.98 0.54
C ALA A 59 -10.21 -5.94 0.95
N GLU A 60 -9.71 -6.70 -0.01
CA GLU A 60 -8.44 -7.43 0.10
C GLU A 60 -7.28 -6.46 -0.07
N VAL A 61 -6.20 -6.66 0.69
CA VAL A 61 -5.03 -5.78 0.69
C VAL A 61 -3.74 -6.59 0.52
N LEU A 62 -2.93 -6.22 -0.47
CA LEU A 62 -1.57 -6.73 -0.61
C LEU A 62 -0.59 -5.57 -0.45
N ILE A 63 0.40 -5.72 0.42
CA ILE A 63 1.41 -4.69 0.72
C ILE A 63 2.79 -5.21 0.36
N SER A 64 3.51 -4.51 -0.51
CA SER A 64 4.95 -4.70 -0.72
C SER A 64 5.71 -3.61 0.01
N THR A 65 6.64 -4.00 0.89
CA THR A 65 7.44 -3.07 1.70
C THR A 65 8.83 -3.62 1.98
N TRP A 66 9.80 -2.74 2.09
CA TRP A 66 11.17 -3.11 2.48
C TRP A 66 11.34 -3.23 4.00
N SER A 67 10.51 -2.53 4.78
CA SER A 67 10.47 -2.59 6.25
C SER A 67 9.07 -2.31 6.78
N ALA A 68 8.77 -2.82 7.97
CA ALA A 68 7.51 -2.57 8.67
C ALA A 68 7.77 -2.24 10.14
N GLY A 69 6.96 -1.36 10.72
CA GLY A 69 7.00 -0.97 12.12
C GLY A 69 5.88 -1.61 12.94
N VAL A 70 6.05 -1.69 14.25
CA VAL A 70 5.05 -2.30 15.17
C VAL A 70 3.74 -1.52 15.16
N TYR A 71 3.80 -0.19 15.15
CA TYR A 71 2.61 0.66 15.12
C TYR A 71 1.76 0.38 13.87
N ASP A 72 2.39 0.38 12.68
CA ASP A 72 1.69 0.16 11.42
C ASP A 72 1.14 -1.27 11.32
N ALA A 73 1.90 -2.27 11.82
CA ALA A 73 1.44 -3.65 11.91
C ALA A 73 0.20 -3.77 12.82
N SER A 74 0.20 -3.09 13.97
CA SER A 74 -0.94 -3.09 14.89
C SER A 74 -2.17 -2.41 14.29
N ALA A 75 -1.99 -1.29 13.60
CA ALA A 75 -3.07 -0.60 12.90
C ALA A 75 -3.65 -1.44 11.75
N LEU A 76 -2.78 -2.13 10.99
CA LEU A 76 -3.19 -3.05 9.93
C LEU A 76 -3.98 -4.24 10.52
N ARG A 77 -3.53 -4.79 11.65
CA ARG A 77 -4.24 -5.86 12.36
C ARG A 77 -5.61 -5.41 12.83
N ALA A 78 -5.73 -4.21 13.40
CA ALA A 78 -7.02 -3.66 13.82
C ALA A 78 -8.01 -3.49 12.64
N MET A 79 -7.53 -3.10 11.47
CA MET A 79 -8.38 -3.03 10.26
C MET A 79 -8.83 -4.42 9.79
N LEU A 80 -7.98 -5.45 9.92
CA LEU A 80 -8.35 -6.83 9.64
C LEU A 80 -9.39 -7.35 10.65
N ASP A 81 -9.18 -7.12 11.95
CA ASP A 81 -10.09 -7.54 13.02
C ASP A 81 -11.47 -6.85 12.92
N SER A 82 -11.52 -5.62 12.44
CA SER A 82 -12.78 -4.89 12.22
C SER A 82 -13.52 -5.29 10.94
N GLY A 83 -12.92 -6.13 10.09
CA GLY A 83 -13.47 -6.51 8.79
C GLY A 83 -13.38 -5.43 7.72
N LEU A 84 -12.65 -4.34 7.95
CA LEU A 84 -12.34 -3.33 6.92
C LEU A 84 -11.34 -3.87 5.90
N ILE A 85 -10.41 -4.74 6.34
CA ILE A 85 -9.59 -5.58 5.49
C ILE A 85 -10.18 -6.99 5.54
N LEU A 86 -10.52 -7.55 4.38
CA LEU A 86 -11.09 -8.90 4.26
C LEU A 86 -10.02 -9.98 4.27
N ASP A 87 -8.90 -9.71 3.63
CA ASP A 87 -7.70 -10.54 3.65
C ASP A 87 -6.47 -9.66 3.44
N VAL A 88 -5.33 -10.09 4.00
CA VAL A 88 -4.06 -9.35 3.87
C VAL A 88 -2.93 -10.26 3.45
N MET A 89 -2.12 -9.78 2.51
CA MET A 89 -0.83 -10.37 2.14
C MET A 89 0.26 -9.33 2.29
N ILE A 90 1.34 -9.66 2.98
CA ILE A 90 2.49 -8.75 3.17
C ILE A 90 3.71 -9.37 2.47
N MET A 91 4.26 -8.65 1.51
CA MET A 91 5.48 -9.01 0.81
C MET A 91 6.63 -8.13 1.30
N THR A 92 7.69 -8.76 1.80
CA THR A 92 8.88 -8.08 2.31
C THR A 92 10.13 -8.48 1.53
N ASP A 93 11.17 -7.64 1.61
CA ASP A 93 12.48 -8.03 1.11
C ASP A 93 13.03 -9.24 1.88
N ARG A 94 13.71 -10.15 1.17
CA ARG A 94 14.30 -11.39 1.75
C ARG A 94 15.28 -11.11 2.90
N SER A 95 15.91 -9.92 2.91
CA SER A 95 16.82 -9.52 3.99
C SER A 95 16.08 -9.01 5.25
N TYR A 96 14.77 -8.73 5.16
CA TYR A 96 14.00 -8.15 6.26
C TYR A 96 14.01 -9.01 7.53
N PRO A 97 13.75 -10.33 7.50
CA PRO A 97 13.78 -11.18 8.68
C PRO A 97 15.15 -11.22 9.39
N THR A 98 16.24 -11.03 8.64
CA THR A 98 17.60 -10.99 9.20
C THR A 98 17.95 -9.62 9.79
N ARG A 99 17.61 -8.55 9.08
CA ARG A 99 17.91 -7.17 9.49
C ARG A 99 17.05 -6.66 10.64
N GLN A 100 15.79 -7.11 10.71
CA GLN A 100 14.78 -6.64 11.66
C GLN A 100 14.01 -7.83 12.27
N LYS A 101 14.75 -8.76 12.85
CA LYS A 101 14.22 -10.04 13.34
C LYS A 101 13.01 -9.89 14.27
N GLU A 102 13.07 -8.96 15.23
CA GLU A 102 11.98 -8.74 16.19
C GLU A 102 10.70 -8.26 15.50
N TYR A 103 10.82 -7.32 14.55
CA TYR A 103 9.67 -6.85 13.78
C TYR A 103 9.12 -7.91 12.84
N ALA A 104 9.99 -8.72 12.22
CA ALA A 104 9.56 -9.84 11.37
C ALA A 104 8.77 -10.87 12.19
N THR A 105 9.26 -11.21 13.38
CA THR A 105 8.55 -12.10 14.31
C THR A 105 7.19 -11.50 14.73
N THR A 106 7.13 -10.21 15.01
CA THR A 106 5.88 -9.51 15.34
C THR A 106 4.86 -9.60 14.20
N LEU A 107 5.29 -9.40 12.96
CA LEU A 107 4.43 -9.56 11.79
C LEU A 107 3.92 -11.01 11.66
N GLU A 108 4.81 -12.00 11.79
CA GLU A 108 4.42 -13.41 11.73
C GLU A 108 3.41 -13.78 12.84
N MET A 109 3.60 -13.26 14.04
CA MET A 109 2.65 -13.47 15.15
C MET A 109 1.30 -12.80 14.92
N ALA A 110 1.30 -11.62 14.30
CA ALA A 110 0.08 -10.85 14.07
C ALA A 110 -0.77 -11.41 12.91
N PHE A 111 -0.14 -11.89 11.85
CA PHE A 111 -0.83 -12.23 10.59
C PHE A 111 -0.73 -13.71 10.19
N GLY A 112 0.20 -14.47 10.76
CA GLY A 112 0.52 -15.84 10.33
C GLY A 112 1.61 -15.85 9.23
N LYS A 113 2.38 -16.93 9.18
CA LYS A 113 3.46 -17.11 8.17
C LYS A 113 2.94 -17.18 6.74
N ASP A 114 1.77 -17.76 6.56
CA ASP A 114 1.10 -17.93 5.26
C ASP A 114 0.69 -16.57 4.64
N LYS A 115 0.58 -15.51 5.45
CA LYS A 115 0.26 -14.15 5.02
C LYS A 115 1.51 -13.29 4.76
N ILE A 116 2.70 -13.86 4.93
CA ILE A 116 3.96 -13.14 4.74
C ILE A 116 4.80 -13.84 3.68
N ARG A 117 5.12 -13.12 2.61
CA ARG A 117 6.05 -13.56 1.56
C ARG A 117 7.34 -12.79 1.64
N THR A 118 8.44 -13.45 1.27
CA THR A 118 9.74 -12.78 1.10
C THR A 118 10.22 -12.94 -0.34
N THR A 119 10.66 -11.84 -0.93
CA THR A 119 11.21 -11.83 -2.28
C THR A 119 12.38 -10.86 -2.37
N ASN A 120 13.09 -10.83 -3.48
CA ASN A 120 14.17 -9.87 -3.70
C ASN A 120 13.58 -8.56 -4.26
N THR A 121 13.01 -7.72 -3.37
CA THR A 121 12.36 -6.49 -3.79
C THR A 121 12.70 -5.30 -2.89
N HIS A 122 12.80 -4.12 -3.49
CA HIS A 122 12.80 -2.83 -2.81
C HIS A 122 11.58 -1.97 -3.20
N ALA A 123 10.70 -2.53 -4.03
CA ALA A 123 9.48 -1.86 -4.46
C ALA A 123 8.50 -1.70 -3.29
N LYS A 124 7.89 -0.54 -3.20
CA LYS A 124 6.85 -0.24 -2.22
C LYS A 124 5.57 0.09 -2.96
N PHE A 125 4.58 -0.78 -2.77
CA PHE A 125 3.26 -0.58 -3.34
C PHE A 125 2.21 -1.27 -2.48
N VAL A 126 0.97 -0.83 -2.63
CA VAL A 126 -0.19 -1.47 -2.00
C VAL A 126 -1.24 -1.70 -3.08
N LEU A 127 -1.81 -2.88 -3.08
CA LEU A 127 -2.97 -3.22 -3.89
C LEU A 127 -4.17 -3.36 -2.98
N ILE A 128 -5.26 -2.68 -3.31
CA ILE A 128 -6.53 -2.74 -2.59
C ILE A 128 -7.62 -3.09 -3.60
N SER A 129 -8.31 -4.20 -3.39
CA SER A 129 -9.33 -4.65 -4.33
C SER A 129 -10.56 -5.25 -3.68
N ASN A 130 -11.69 -4.99 -4.30
CA ASN A 130 -12.97 -5.64 -4.07
C ASN A 130 -13.72 -5.74 -5.41
N GLU A 131 -15.03 -6.04 -5.38
CA GLU A 131 -15.84 -6.17 -6.59
C GLU A 131 -15.86 -4.89 -7.45
N GLU A 132 -15.71 -3.71 -6.81
CA GLU A 132 -15.83 -2.42 -7.48
C GLU A 132 -14.51 -1.73 -7.77
N TRP A 133 -13.46 -1.96 -6.96
CA TRP A 133 -12.23 -1.19 -6.97
C TRP A 133 -10.99 -2.03 -7.27
N LYS A 134 -10.06 -1.44 -8.02
CA LYS A 134 -8.73 -1.98 -8.33
C LYS A 134 -7.67 -0.90 -8.11
N ILE A 135 -7.41 -0.60 -6.84
CA ILE A 135 -6.49 0.47 -6.45
C ILE A 135 -5.05 -0.05 -6.40
N CYS A 136 -4.14 0.66 -7.05
CA CYS A 136 -2.70 0.50 -6.89
C CYS A 136 -2.11 1.77 -6.29
N ILE A 137 -1.55 1.70 -5.08
CA ILE A 137 -0.78 2.77 -4.45
C ILE A 137 0.70 2.45 -4.65
N ARG A 138 1.46 3.35 -5.27
CA ARG A 138 2.92 3.29 -5.39
C ARG A 138 3.53 4.39 -4.55
N SER A 139 4.59 4.08 -3.81
CA SER A 139 5.15 5.06 -2.88
C SER A 139 6.63 4.83 -2.61
N SER A 140 7.30 5.86 -2.12
CA SER A 140 8.60 5.71 -1.46
C SER A 140 8.45 5.30 0.02
N MET A 141 7.24 5.43 0.61
CA MET A 141 6.97 5.07 1.99
C MET A 141 7.06 3.55 2.21
N ASN A 142 7.74 3.16 3.28
CA ASN A 142 7.60 1.82 3.84
C ASN A 142 6.38 1.74 4.77
N LEU A 143 6.07 0.53 5.23
CA LEU A 143 5.04 0.30 6.25
C LEU A 143 5.60 0.64 7.65
N ASN A 144 6.09 1.85 7.81
CA ASN A 144 6.59 2.42 9.07
C ASN A 144 6.49 3.94 9.04
N GLU A 145 6.50 4.55 10.22
CA GLU A 145 6.55 6.01 10.32
C GLU A 145 7.88 6.56 9.79
N ASN A 146 7.80 7.63 9.00
CA ASN A 146 8.95 8.37 8.51
C ASN A 146 8.63 9.86 8.48
N LYS A 147 9.46 10.68 9.13
CA LYS A 147 9.30 12.15 9.16
C LYS A 147 9.91 12.86 7.94
N ARG A 148 10.37 12.11 6.96
CA ARG A 148 10.95 12.66 5.72
C ARG A 148 9.88 12.94 4.69
N CYS A 149 10.27 13.68 3.66
CA CYS A 149 9.44 13.84 2.48
C CYS A 149 9.38 12.52 1.71
N GLU A 150 8.17 12.06 1.45
CA GLU A 150 7.89 10.84 0.70
C GLU A 150 6.92 11.15 -0.43
N ASN A 151 7.05 10.45 -1.55
CA ASN A 151 6.10 10.53 -2.63
C ASN A 151 5.10 9.38 -2.57
N PHE A 152 3.92 9.62 -3.11
CA PHE A 152 2.95 8.59 -3.41
C PHE A 152 2.15 8.95 -4.66
N ASP A 153 1.72 7.94 -5.37
CA ASP A 153 0.63 8.02 -6.32
C ASP A 153 -0.29 6.82 -6.17
N LEU A 154 -1.54 7.00 -6.48
CA LEU A 154 -2.53 5.94 -6.47
C LEU A 154 -3.46 6.06 -7.67
N ASP A 155 -3.83 4.93 -8.23
CA ASP A 155 -4.73 4.82 -9.37
C ASP A 155 -5.82 3.80 -9.08
N ASP A 156 -7.06 4.08 -9.52
CA ASP A 156 -8.07 3.07 -9.79
C ASP A 156 -7.95 2.66 -11.25
N ASP A 157 -7.09 1.67 -11.52
CA ASP A 157 -6.79 1.20 -12.86
C ASP A 157 -6.48 -0.31 -12.84
N ALA A 158 -7.36 -1.10 -13.44
CA ALA A 158 -7.26 -2.55 -13.43
C ALA A 158 -5.99 -3.06 -14.12
N GLU A 159 -5.51 -2.42 -15.17
CA GLU A 159 -4.32 -2.84 -15.91
C GLU A 159 -3.05 -2.62 -15.09
N ILE A 160 -2.95 -1.46 -14.41
CA ILE A 160 -1.87 -1.17 -13.47
C ILE A 160 -1.94 -2.12 -12.27
N PHE A 161 -3.12 -2.31 -11.70
CA PHE A 161 -3.32 -3.24 -10.60
C PHE A 161 -2.86 -4.65 -10.98
N ASP A 162 -3.32 -5.19 -12.11
CA ASP A 162 -3.01 -6.54 -12.56
C ASP A 162 -1.52 -6.73 -12.88
N PHE A 163 -0.84 -5.67 -13.34
CA PHE A 163 0.62 -5.68 -13.53
C PHE A 163 1.35 -5.94 -12.20
N TYR A 164 1.05 -5.17 -11.14
CA TYR A 164 1.67 -5.34 -9.83
C TYR A 164 1.23 -6.62 -9.13
N HIS A 165 -0.03 -7.02 -9.32
CA HIS A 165 -0.56 -8.25 -8.75
C HIS A 165 0.12 -9.50 -9.33
N ARG A 166 0.39 -9.53 -10.63
CA ARG A 166 1.17 -10.60 -11.26
C ARG A 166 2.57 -10.69 -10.67
N PHE A 167 3.27 -9.56 -10.57
CA PHE A 167 4.60 -9.51 -9.95
C PHE A 167 4.59 -10.08 -8.52
N ALA A 168 3.58 -9.76 -7.73
CA ALA A 168 3.47 -10.23 -6.34
C ALA A 168 3.18 -11.74 -6.23
N ASN A 169 2.69 -12.38 -7.29
CA ASN A 169 2.33 -13.81 -7.31
C ASN A 169 3.33 -14.70 -8.06
N GLU A 170 4.41 -14.13 -8.61
CA GLU A 170 5.56 -14.85 -9.16
C GLU A 170 6.58 -15.24 -8.07
#